data_0a0b7f93b3f1a3dc3ba24c79a1709f02
#
_entry.id   0a0b7f93b3f1a3dc3ba24c79a1709f02
#
_cell.length_a   1.000
_cell.length_b   1.000
_cell.length_c   1.000
_cell.angle_alpha   90.00
_cell.angle_beta   90.00
_cell.angle_gamma   90.00
#
_symmetry.space_group_name_H-M   'P 1'
#
loop_
_entity.id
_entity.type
_entity.pdbx_description
1 polymer ?
#
loop_
_entity_poly.entity_id
_entity_poly.type
_entity_poly.pdbx_seq_one_letter_code
_entity_poly.pdbx_strand_id
1 'polypeptide(L)' 'MPGTNLEITQKAMEDFIKVQRHMLVAKEENATKTYESLKEEYLYIKSFLNVAGVNLTDIDKIKE' A
#
# COMPACT_ATOMS: atom_id res chain seq x y z
N MET A 1 21.65 6.48 -5.20
CA MET A 1 21.15 7.66 -5.89
C MET A 1 19.98 8.25 -5.13
N PRO A 2 20.23 9.33 -4.42
CA PRO A 2 19.18 9.88 -3.54
C PRO A 2 17.91 10.29 -4.29
N GLY A 3 18.05 10.96 -5.42
CA GLY A 3 16.88 11.40 -6.18
C GLY A 3 16.03 10.24 -6.65
N THR A 4 16.70 9.20 -7.13
CA THR A 4 15.99 8.01 -7.60
C THR A 4 15.23 7.35 -6.48
N ASN A 5 15.86 7.27 -5.31
CA ASN A 5 15.21 6.65 -4.16
C ASN A 5 13.97 7.43 -3.73
N LEU A 6 14.05 8.76 -3.78
CA LEU A 6 12.91 9.59 -3.43
C LEU A 6 11.75 9.37 -4.39
N GLU A 7 12.02 9.32 -5.69
CA GLU A 7 10.99 9.11 -6.67
C GLU A 7 10.33 7.74 -6.52
N ILE A 8 11.14 6.72 -6.27
CA ILE A 8 10.61 5.37 -6.06
C ILE A 8 9.74 5.34 -4.82
N THR A 9 10.18 5.99 -3.76
CA THR A 9 9.41 6.04 -2.53
C THR A 9 8.08 6.75 -2.72
N GLN A 10 8.08 7.87 -3.45
CA GLN A 10 6.84 8.60 -3.71
C GLN A 10 5.86 7.74 -4.50
N LYS A 11 6.37 7.04 -5.51
CA LYS A 11 5.52 6.16 -6.32
C LYS A 11 4.92 5.05 -5.45
N ALA A 12 5.73 4.48 -4.57
CA ALA A 12 5.27 3.43 -3.69
C ALA A 12 4.20 3.94 -2.73
N MET A 13 4.34 5.18 -2.25
CA MET A 13 3.33 5.76 -1.38
C MET A 13 2.01 5.96 -2.11
N GLU A 14 2.07 6.42 -3.37
CA GLU A 14 0.88 6.55 -4.18
C GLU A 14 0.20 5.20 -4.40
N ASP A 15 1.01 4.20 -4.72
CA ASP A 15 0.48 2.84 -4.93
C ASP A 15 -0.13 2.28 -3.65
N PHE A 16 0.48 2.59 -2.51
CA PHE A 16 -0.02 2.13 -1.21
C PHE A 16 -1.41 2.70 -0.95
N ILE A 17 -1.58 3.98 -1.19
CA ILE A 17 -2.88 4.62 -1.00
C ILE A 17 -3.92 4.04 -1.97
N LYS A 18 -3.50 3.84 -3.21
CA LYS A 18 -4.42 3.33 -4.23
C LYS A 18 -4.86 1.91 -3.93
N VAL A 19 -3.93 1.03 -3.52
CA VAL A 19 -4.26 -0.36 -3.25
C VAL A 19 -5.23 -0.46 -2.08
N GLN A 20 -5.05 0.40 -1.07
CA GLN A 20 -5.96 0.40 0.08
C GLN A 20 -7.38 0.79 -0.34
N ARG A 21 -7.49 1.78 -1.23
CA ARG A 21 -8.81 2.19 -1.72
C ARG A 21 -9.49 1.04 -2.45
N HIS A 22 -8.74 0.31 -3.27
CA HIS A 22 -9.28 -0.83 -3.98
C HIS A 22 -9.67 -1.94 -3.03
N MET A 23 -8.90 -2.13 -1.94
CA MET A 23 -9.24 -3.13 -0.93
C MET A 23 -10.55 -2.80 -0.25
N LEU A 24 -10.78 -1.54 0.05
CA LEU A 24 -12.03 -1.14 0.69
C LEU A 24 -13.22 -1.36 -0.24
N VAL A 25 -13.06 -1.09 -1.51
CA VAL A 25 -14.13 -1.37 -2.49
C VAL A 25 -14.40 -2.86 -2.58
N ALA A 26 -13.34 -3.67 -2.64
CA ALA A 26 -13.50 -5.13 -2.71
C ALA A 26 -14.22 -5.66 -1.48
N LYS A 27 -13.87 -5.12 -0.31
CA LYS A 27 -14.51 -5.52 0.94
C LYS A 27 -16.00 -5.16 0.93
N GLU A 28 -16.30 -3.97 0.45
CA GLU A 28 -17.67 -3.50 0.38
C GLU A 28 -18.52 -4.37 -0.55
N GLU A 29 -17.90 -4.87 -1.61
CA GLU A 29 -18.57 -5.71 -2.59
C GLU A 29 -18.52 -7.20 -2.25
N ASN A 30 -17.95 -7.54 -1.10
CA ASN A 30 -17.75 -8.92 -0.67
C ASN A 30 -16.93 -9.73 -1.67
N ALA A 31 -16.03 -9.08 -2.37
CA ALA A 31 -15.13 -9.73 -3.34
C ALA A 31 -13.93 -10.29 -2.60
N THR A 32 -14.11 -11.42 -1.92
CA THR A 32 -13.11 -11.97 -1.02
C THR A 32 -11.78 -12.27 -1.71
N LYS A 33 -11.84 -12.91 -2.86
CA LYS A 33 -10.60 -13.26 -3.57
C LYS A 33 -9.87 -12.03 -4.06
N THR A 34 -10.61 -11.04 -4.52
CA THR A 34 -10.03 -9.78 -4.97
C THR A 34 -9.36 -9.08 -3.79
N TYR A 35 -10.03 -9.07 -2.63
CA TYR A 35 -9.46 -8.48 -1.43
C TYR A 35 -8.15 -9.16 -1.05
N GLU A 36 -8.12 -10.50 -1.07
CA GLU A 36 -6.92 -11.25 -0.71
C GLU A 36 -5.77 -10.94 -1.66
N SER A 37 -6.07 -10.86 -2.95
CA SER A 37 -5.05 -10.53 -3.94
C SER A 37 -4.48 -9.13 -3.71
N LEU A 38 -5.35 -8.17 -3.47
CA LEU A 38 -4.93 -6.80 -3.21
C LEU A 38 -4.15 -6.69 -1.91
N LYS A 39 -4.52 -7.50 -0.91
CA LYS A 39 -3.83 -7.49 0.37
C LYS A 39 -2.37 -7.93 0.23
N GLU A 40 -2.11 -8.90 -0.63
CA GLU A 40 -0.73 -9.31 -0.88
C GLU A 40 0.09 -8.14 -1.42
N GLU A 41 -0.47 -7.40 -2.35
CA GLU A 41 0.17 -6.21 -2.90
C GLU A 41 0.38 -5.15 -1.83
N TYR A 42 -0.65 -4.94 -1.02
CA TYR A 42 -0.61 -4.01 0.09
C TYR A 42 0.53 -4.33 1.05
N LEU A 43 0.66 -5.60 1.44
CA LEU A 43 1.71 -6.01 2.37
C LEU A 43 3.10 -5.84 1.76
N TYR A 44 3.23 -6.12 0.49
CA TYR A 44 4.50 -5.95 -0.21
C TYR A 44 4.94 -4.48 -0.20
N ILE A 45 4.01 -3.60 -0.57
CA ILE A 45 4.31 -2.17 -0.61
C ILE A 45 4.59 -1.66 0.80
N LYS A 46 3.82 -2.12 1.78
CA LYS A 46 4.01 -1.73 3.17
C LYS A 46 5.42 -2.08 3.65
N SER A 47 5.87 -3.30 3.34
CA SER A 47 7.22 -3.70 3.71
C SER A 47 8.27 -2.80 3.07
N PHE A 48 8.10 -2.49 1.81
CA PHE A 48 9.03 -1.62 1.11
C PHE A 48 9.09 -0.23 1.78
N LEU A 49 7.94 0.32 2.09
CA LEU A 49 7.89 1.65 2.71
C LEU A 49 8.49 1.64 4.11
N ASN A 50 8.30 0.57 4.87
CA ASN A 50 8.91 0.44 6.18
C ASN A 50 10.43 0.43 6.07
N VAL A 51 10.96 -0.32 5.12
CA VAL A 51 12.40 -0.37 4.90
C VAL A 51 12.94 0.99 4.48
N ALA A 52 12.16 1.71 3.70
CA ALA A 52 12.54 3.05 3.23
C ALA A 52 12.44 4.11 4.33
N GLY A 53 11.92 3.74 5.49
CA GLY A 53 11.84 4.67 6.62
C GLY A 53 10.62 5.57 6.62
N VAL A 54 9.62 5.23 5.84
CA VAL A 54 8.39 6.05 5.77
C VAL A 54 7.51 5.74 6.97
N ASN A 55 7.02 6.79 7.61
CA ASN A 55 6.07 6.64 8.70
C ASN A 55 4.67 6.41 8.13
N LEU A 56 4.13 5.22 8.38
CA LEU A 56 2.86 4.80 7.79
C LEU A 56 1.65 5.10 8.66
N THR A 57 1.86 5.68 9.83
CA THR A 57 0.79 5.88 10.80
C THR A 57 -0.43 6.57 10.20
N ASP A 58 -0.19 7.62 9.41
CA ASP A 58 -1.28 8.42 8.87
C ASP A 58 -1.84 7.89 7.56
N ILE A 59 -1.07 7.10 6.83
CA ILE A 59 -1.51 6.66 5.51
C ILE A 59 -1.95 5.20 5.48
N ASP A 60 -1.66 4.42 6.50
CA ASP A 60 -2.09 3.03 6.57
C ASP A 60 -3.47 2.96 7.20
N LYS A 61 -4.49 2.92 6.36
CA LYS A 61 -5.89 2.86 6.82
C LYS A 61 -6.34 1.44 7.10
N ILE A 62 -5.79 0.47 6.38
CA ILE A 62 -6.17 -0.94 6.53
C ILE A 62 -5.60 -1.53 7.82
N LYS A 63 -4.35 -1.24 8.12
CA LYS A 63 -3.69 -1.64 9.37
C LYS A 63 -3.66 -3.16 9.55
N GLU A 64 -3.35 -3.87 8.51
CA GLU A 64 -3.23 -5.33 8.56
C GLU A 64 -1.84 -5.82 8.90
#